data_a4cf55cfa40053b83d48f2fe2ba9bc6b
#
_entry.id   a4cf55cfa40053b83d48f2fe2ba9bc6b
#
_cell.length_a   1.000
_cell.length_b   1.000
_cell.length_c   1.000
_cell.angle_alpha   90.00
_cell.angle_beta   90.00
_cell.angle_gamma   90.00
#
_symmetry.space_group_name_H-M   'P 1'
#
loop_
_entity.id
_entity.type
_entity.pdbx_description
1 polymer ?
#
loop_
_entity_poly.entity_id
_entity_poly.type
_entity_poly.pdbx_seq_one_letter_code
_entity_poly.pdbx_strand_id
1 'polypeptide(L)'
;AAATQFPLPEGMNLPLTLRHYRVFFSYCSPSKKKSRADILEMENLVKIIRASLQGASITTQAVDAQAFIDIVGEMINHNPDSLYPKRRQLDPYSDLNYQCVEDSFDLKVRADYLTLGLREKGRNSTARILNFHLARNPEIAFLWNMADNYSNLLNPELSISCPFILTLTLVVEDQVKTHSEANLKYMDLEKKSKTSYAKWFPSVEKEAKEWGELRQRLGSGQSSVVSYFLNITAFCKDNNETALEVEQDILNSFRKNGFELISPRFNHMRNFLTCLPFMAGKGLFKQLKEAGVVQRAESFNVANLMPLVADNPLTPAGLLAPTYRNQLAFIDIFFRGMNNTNYNMAVCGTSGAGKTGLIQPLIRSVLDSGGFAVVFDMGDGYKSLCENMGGVYLDGETLRFNPFANITDIDQSAERVRDQLSVMASPNGNLDEVHEGLLLQAVRASWLA
;
A
#
# COMPACT_ATOMS: atom_id res chain seq x y z
N ALA A 1 4.35 2.60 10.20
CA ALA A 1 5.21 2.71 9.01
C ALA A 1 6.45 3.52 9.38
N ALA A 2 7.62 2.92 9.32
CA ALA A 2 8.86 3.68 9.43
C ALA A 2 9.08 4.42 8.11
N ALA A 3 9.07 5.75 8.14
CA ALA A 3 9.48 6.56 7.00
C ALA A 3 11.01 6.66 7.07
N THR A 4 11.69 6.06 6.10
CA THR A 4 13.14 6.18 5.98
C THR A 4 13.44 7.25 4.93
N GLN A 5 14.01 8.37 5.36
CA GLN A 5 14.55 9.36 4.43
C GLN A 5 15.88 8.84 3.91
N PHE A 6 15.97 8.60 2.62
CA PHE A 6 17.26 8.35 1.98
C PHE A 6 17.90 9.68 1.61
N PRO A 7 19.19 9.90 1.93
CA PRO A 7 19.90 11.05 1.42
C PRO A 7 19.96 10.94 -0.11
N LEU A 8 19.34 11.90 -0.78
CA LEU A 8 19.44 12.02 -2.23
C LEU A 8 20.82 12.56 -2.60
N PRO A 9 21.39 12.21 -3.76
CA PRO A 9 22.60 12.84 -4.28
C PRO A 9 22.44 14.36 -4.33
N GLU A 10 23.54 15.09 -4.02
CA GLU A 10 23.56 16.56 -4.08
C GLU A 10 23.04 17.05 -5.43
N GLY A 11 22.03 17.91 -5.40
CA GLY A 11 21.38 18.46 -6.58
C GLY A 11 20.04 17.82 -6.99
N MET A 12 19.60 16.74 -6.35
CA MET A 12 18.25 16.18 -6.50
C MET A 12 17.34 16.68 -5.38
N ASN A 13 16.54 17.70 -5.66
CA ASN A 13 15.47 18.19 -4.78
C ASN A 13 14.15 17.42 -4.99
N LEU A 14 14.18 16.10 -4.93
CA LEU A 14 12.96 15.31 -4.91
C LEU A 14 12.65 14.95 -3.45
N PRO A 15 11.49 15.35 -2.91
CA PRO A 15 11.08 14.95 -1.55
C PRO A 15 10.60 13.48 -1.56
N LEU A 16 11.51 12.55 -1.89
CA LEU A 16 11.21 11.12 -1.89
C LEU A 16 11.47 10.57 -0.49
N THR A 17 10.43 10.46 0.30
CA THR A 17 10.44 9.69 1.53
C THR A 17 10.00 8.27 1.21
N LEU A 18 10.92 7.30 1.22
CA LEU A 18 10.56 5.89 1.09
C LEU A 18 9.82 5.43 2.34
N ARG A 19 8.74 4.67 2.12
CA ARG A 19 7.85 4.21 3.18
C ARG A 19 7.77 2.69 3.19
N HIS A 20 7.90 2.11 4.37
CA HIS A 20 7.70 0.69 4.59
C HIS A 20 6.44 0.50 5.44
N TYR A 21 5.34 0.12 4.79
CA TYR A 21 4.08 -0.18 5.49
C TYR A 21 4.09 -1.62 5.99
N ARG A 22 3.81 -1.77 7.27
CA ARG A 22 3.60 -3.08 7.93
C ARG A 22 2.20 -3.10 8.50
N VAL A 23 1.43 -4.12 8.20
CA VAL A 23 0.06 -4.29 8.70
C VAL A 23 0.04 -5.41 9.72
N PHE A 24 -0.49 -5.14 10.89
CA PHE A 24 -0.60 -6.10 11.99
C PHE A 24 -2.06 -6.29 12.36
N PHE A 25 -2.46 -7.55 12.50
CA PHE A 25 -3.76 -7.93 13.02
C PHE A 25 -3.56 -8.50 14.43
N SER A 26 -4.21 -7.94 15.44
CA SER A 26 -4.26 -8.49 16.77
C SER A 26 -5.69 -8.84 17.13
N TYR A 27 -5.88 -10.01 17.70
CA TYR A 27 -7.17 -10.48 18.20
C TYR A 27 -7.07 -10.77 19.70
N CYS A 28 -8.07 -10.35 20.47
CA CYS A 28 -8.15 -10.58 21.88
C CYS A 28 -9.49 -11.23 22.24
N SER A 29 -9.46 -12.41 22.85
CA SER A 29 -10.65 -13.03 23.39
C SER A 29 -11.02 -12.40 24.75
N PRO A 30 -12.32 -12.18 25.04
CA PRO A 30 -12.78 -11.70 26.32
C PRO A 30 -12.64 -12.74 27.46
N SER A 31 -12.24 -13.96 27.17
CA SER A 31 -12.12 -15.03 28.18
C SER A 31 -11.12 -14.68 29.28
N LYS A 32 -11.56 -14.81 30.52
CA LYS A 32 -10.72 -14.56 31.70
C LYS A 32 -9.99 -15.80 32.19
N LYS A 33 -10.36 -16.98 31.68
CA LYS A 33 -9.77 -18.26 32.09
C LYS A 33 -8.75 -18.71 31.04
N LYS A 34 -7.56 -19.08 31.48
CA LYS A 34 -6.52 -19.67 30.65
C LYS A 34 -6.66 -21.18 30.60
N SER A 35 -7.83 -21.69 30.24
CA SER A 35 -8.04 -23.14 30.13
C SER A 35 -7.47 -23.65 28.81
N ARG A 36 -7.16 -24.95 28.74
CA ARG A 36 -6.72 -25.60 27.49
C ARG A 36 -7.78 -25.48 26.38
N ALA A 37 -9.05 -25.42 26.74
CA ALA A 37 -10.16 -25.20 25.79
C ALA A 37 -10.12 -23.79 25.22
N ASP A 38 -9.86 -22.77 26.03
CA ASP A 38 -9.75 -21.38 25.53
C ASP A 38 -8.57 -21.21 24.56
N ILE A 39 -7.45 -21.91 24.81
CA ILE A 39 -6.28 -21.88 23.91
C ILE A 39 -6.63 -22.51 22.55
N LEU A 40 -7.28 -23.68 22.57
CA LEU A 40 -7.72 -24.35 21.33
C LEU A 40 -8.73 -23.51 20.53
N GLU A 41 -9.65 -22.84 21.22
CA GLU A 41 -10.59 -21.91 20.58
C GLU A 41 -9.85 -20.75 19.90
N MET A 42 -8.87 -20.16 20.57
CA MET A 42 -8.03 -19.10 19.99
C MET A 42 -7.23 -19.59 18.79
N GLU A 43 -6.63 -20.77 18.85
CA GLU A 43 -5.91 -21.36 17.73
C GLU A 43 -6.82 -21.59 16.52
N ASN A 44 -8.04 -22.06 16.74
CA ASN A 44 -9.04 -22.24 15.69
C ASN A 44 -9.48 -20.91 15.09
N LEU A 45 -9.72 -19.88 15.90
CA LEU A 45 -10.04 -18.54 15.44
C LEU A 45 -8.92 -17.95 14.58
N VAL A 46 -7.67 -18.08 15.00
CA VAL A 46 -6.52 -17.64 14.21
C VAL A 46 -6.47 -18.35 12.85
N LYS A 47 -6.75 -19.67 12.82
CA LYS A 47 -6.83 -20.42 11.54
C LYS A 47 -7.94 -19.89 10.64
N ILE A 48 -9.13 -19.62 11.19
CA ILE A 48 -10.28 -19.08 10.45
C ILE A 48 -9.95 -17.69 9.90
N ILE A 49 -9.40 -16.79 10.72
CA ILE A 49 -9.01 -15.44 10.30
C ILE A 49 -7.97 -15.50 9.17
N ARG A 50 -6.94 -16.35 9.33
CA ARG A 50 -5.91 -16.52 8.28
C ARG A 50 -6.50 -17.07 6.98
N ALA A 51 -7.37 -18.07 7.06
CA ALA A 51 -8.05 -18.61 5.88
C ALA A 51 -8.94 -17.58 5.19
N SER A 52 -9.66 -16.75 5.95
CA SER A 52 -10.49 -15.65 5.41
C SER A 52 -9.65 -14.59 4.73
N LEU A 53 -8.52 -14.18 5.31
CA LEU A 53 -7.58 -13.22 4.72
C LEU A 53 -6.93 -13.81 3.46
N GLN A 54 -6.56 -15.08 3.46
CA GLN A 54 -6.02 -15.77 2.30
C GLN A 54 -7.05 -15.88 1.17
N GLY A 55 -8.33 -16.11 1.50
CA GLY A 55 -9.44 -16.06 0.54
C GLY A 55 -9.61 -14.68 -0.12
N ALA A 56 -9.22 -13.61 0.59
CA ALA A 56 -9.15 -12.25 0.06
C ALA A 56 -7.79 -11.91 -0.58
N SER A 57 -6.94 -12.90 -0.86
CA SER A 57 -5.59 -12.76 -1.41
C SER A 57 -4.60 -11.99 -0.50
N ILE A 58 -4.89 -11.92 0.79
CA ILE A 58 -4.00 -11.30 1.80
C ILE A 58 -3.19 -12.41 2.48
N THR A 59 -1.92 -12.53 2.13
CA THR A 59 -1.00 -13.48 2.76
C THR A 59 -0.56 -12.97 4.13
N THR A 60 -0.68 -13.81 5.16
CA THR A 60 -0.35 -13.44 6.53
C THR A 60 0.67 -14.40 7.15
N GLN A 61 1.55 -13.87 7.97
CA GLN A 61 2.50 -14.62 8.81
C GLN A 61 2.15 -14.45 10.29
N ALA A 62 2.28 -15.52 11.07
CA ALA A 62 2.14 -15.40 12.52
C ALA A 62 3.34 -14.66 13.10
N VAL A 63 3.07 -13.76 14.03
CA VAL A 63 4.10 -13.04 14.78
C VAL A 63 4.55 -13.93 15.93
N ASP A 64 5.81 -14.35 15.93
CA ASP A 64 6.43 -15.08 17.04
C ASP A 64 6.84 -14.15 18.18
N ALA A 65 7.35 -14.69 19.27
CA ALA A 65 7.74 -13.92 20.44
C ALA A 65 8.90 -12.93 20.14
N GLN A 66 9.86 -13.33 19.30
CA GLN A 66 10.97 -12.46 18.91
C GLN A 66 10.45 -11.27 18.07
N ALA A 67 9.65 -11.53 17.05
CA ALA A 67 9.06 -10.46 16.23
C ALA A 67 8.13 -9.57 17.07
N PHE A 68 7.41 -10.12 18.03
CA PHE A 68 6.55 -9.35 18.93
C PHE A 68 7.33 -8.33 19.77
N ILE A 69 8.43 -8.75 20.44
CA ILE A 69 9.23 -7.82 21.24
C ILE A 69 9.93 -6.77 20.38
N ASP A 70 10.32 -7.11 19.15
CA ASP A 70 10.91 -6.15 18.21
C ASP A 70 9.88 -5.10 17.78
N ILE A 71 8.68 -5.53 17.37
CA ILE A 71 7.61 -4.63 16.90
C ILE A 71 7.12 -3.72 18.01
N VAL A 72 6.73 -4.30 19.16
CA VAL A 72 6.19 -3.52 20.28
C VAL A 72 7.26 -2.64 20.88
N GLY A 73 8.48 -3.16 20.99
CA GLY A 73 9.62 -2.39 21.46
C GLY A 73 9.95 -1.19 20.57
N GLU A 74 9.82 -1.32 19.24
CA GLU A 74 9.98 -0.19 18.30
C GLU A 74 8.88 0.88 18.50
N MET A 75 7.66 0.46 18.79
CA MET A 75 6.54 1.38 19.06
C MET A 75 6.73 2.17 20.36
N ILE A 76 7.23 1.52 21.42
CA ILE A 76 7.34 2.11 22.75
C ILE A 76 8.63 2.93 22.89
N ASN A 77 9.73 2.48 22.28
CA ASN A 77 11.04 3.09 22.43
C ASN A 77 11.50 3.75 21.10
N HIS A 78 10.60 4.48 20.47
CA HIS A 78 10.90 5.15 19.20
C HIS A 78 12.00 6.21 19.37
N ASN A 79 13.06 6.09 18.59
CA ASN A 79 14.15 7.08 18.52
C ASN A 79 14.14 7.77 17.16
N PRO A 80 13.81 9.08 17.08
CA PRO A 80 13.73 9.80 15.82
C PRO A 80 15.07 9.98 15.10
N ASP A 81 16.19 9.80 15.83
CA ASP A 81 17.55 9.93 15.27
C ASP A 81 18.14 8.59 14.81
N SER A 82 17.41 7.49 14.99
CA SER A 82 17.85 6.16 14.56
C SER A 82 17.17 5.76 13.25
N LEU A 83 17.98 5.46 12.24
CA LEU A 83 17.49 4.95 10.95
C LEU A 83 17.08 3.47 11.01
N TYR A 84 17.57 2.74 12.00
CA TYR A 84 17.34 1.30 12.10
C TYR A 84 16.72 0.93 13.45
N PRO A 85 15.69 0.07 13.46
CA PRO A 85 15.17 -0.46 14.70
C PRO A 85 16.22 -1.30 15.42
N LYS A 86 16.30 -1.14 16.73
CA LYS A 86 17.19 -1.95 17.56
C LYS A 86 16.62 -3.36 17.64
N ARG A 87 17.41 -4.36 17.23
CA ARG A 87 17.05 -5.76 17.44
C ARG A 87 17.21 -6.11 18.93
N ARG A 88 16.17 -6.69 19.50
CA ARG A 88 16.15 -7.22 20.85
C ARG A 88 16.42 -8.70 20.82
N GLN A 89 17.11 -9.22 21.82
CA GLN A 89 17.31 -10.66 21.96
C GLN A 89 16.24 -11.21 22.90
N LEU A 90 15.47 -12.19 22.44
CA LEU A 90 14.44 -12.84 23.25
C LEU A 90 15.08 -13.64 24.39
N ASP A 91 14.67 -13.35 25.61
CA ASP A 91 14.91 -14.17 26.79
C ASP A 91 13.69 -15.06 27.05
N PRO A 92 13.78 -16.39 26.88
CA PRO A 92 12.65 -17.30 27.09
C PRO A 92 12.14 -17.37 28.55
N TYR A 93 12.94 -16.89 29.49
CA TYR A 93 12.64 -16.97 30.93
C TYR A 93 12.05 -15.69 31.51
N SER A 94 11.98 -14.63 30.71
CA SER A 94 11.44 -13.33 31.12
C SER A 94 10.10 -13.03 30.43
N ASP A 95 9.22 -12.32 31.12
CA ASP A 95 7.94 -11.91 30.52
C ASP A 95 8.13 -10.96 29.34
N LEU A 96 7.36 -11.16 28.26
CA LEU A 96 7.49 -10.39 27.00
C LEU A 96 7.29 -8.88 27.20
N ASN A 97 6.42 -8.46 28.11
CA ASN A 97 6.17 -7.04 28.35
C ASN A 97 7.38 -6.31 28.91
N TYR A 98 8.20 -6.96 29.75
CA TYR A 98 9.45 -6.35 30.26
C TYR A 98 10.50 -6.23 29.15
N GLN A 99 10.53 -7.18 28.23
CA GLN A 99 11.49 -7.16 27.12
C GLN A 99 11.18 -6.11 26.06
N CYS A 100 9.94 -5.62 26.00
CA CYS A 100 9.55 -4.55 25.09
C CYS A 100 10.00 -3.16 25.56
N VAL A 101 10.26 -2.95 26.84
CA VAL A 101 10.58 -1.65 27.42
C VAL A 101 12.09 -1.54 27.62
N GLU A 102 12.65 -0.38 27.30
CA GLU A 102 14.06 -0.06 27.58
C GLU A 102 14.15 0.97 28.70
N ASP A 103 14.96 0.70 29.72
CA ASP A 103 15.16 1.58 30.88
C ASP A 103 15.76 2.94 30.53
N SER A 104 16.37 3.03 29.34
CA SER A 104 16.94 4.28 28.82
C SER A 104 15.88 5.27 28.31
N PHE A 105 14.62 4.87 28.16
CA PHE A 105 13.55 5.74 27.68
C PHE A 105 12.63 6.21 28.81
N ASP A 106 12.30 7.51 28.78
CA ASP A 106 11.28 8.12 29.63
C ASP A 106 10.09 8.56 28.82
N LEU A 107 8.89 8.20 29.24
CA LEU A 107 7.64 8.71 28.68
C LEU A 107 7.06 9.78 29.62
N LYS A 108 6.90 11.02 29.13
CA LYS A 108 6.26 12.11 29.88
C LYS A 108 4.94 12.48 29.24
N VAL A 109 3.91 12.58 30.06
CA VAL A 109 2.56 12.98 29.65
C VAL A 109 2.42 14.48 29.75
N ARG A 110 2.01 15.13 28.63
CA ARG A 110 1.65 16.55 28.56
C ARG A 110 0.17 16.67 28.21
N ALA A 111 -0.36 17.90 28.29
CA ALA A 111 -1.76 18.16 27.96
C ALA A 111 -2.10 17.89 26.48
N ASP A 112 -1.22 18.26 25.58
CA ASP A 112 -1.46 18.25 24.14
C ASP A 112 -0.59 17.25 23.37
N TYR A 113 0.29 16.49 24.06
CA TYR A 113 1.16 15.48 23.46
C TYR A 113 1.84 14.59 24.53
N LEU A 114 2.53 13.55 24.06
CA LEU A 114 3.47 12.80 24.89
C LEU A 114 4.89 13.09 24.44
N THR A 115 5.84 13.02 25.37
CA THR A 115 7.26 13.15 25.04
C THR A 115 7.97 11.86 25.42
N LEU A 116 8.68 11.28 24.46
CA LEU A 116 9.52 10.11 24.66
C LEU A 116 10.99 10.55 24.61
N GLY A 117 11.70 10.42 25.69
CA GLY A 117 13.09 10.86 25.82
C GLY A 117 14.05 9.69 25.98
N LEU A 118 15.15 9.68 25.20
CA LEU A 118 16.25 8.76 25.39
C LEU A 118 17.27 9.35 26.37
N ARG A 119 17.56 8.62 27.44
CA ARG A 119 18.58 8.97 28.43
C ARG A 119 19.87 8.20 28.17
N GLU A 120 20.66 8.62 27.22
CA GLU A 120 22.03 8.12 27.04
C GLU A 120 23.05 9.19 27.43
N LYS A 121 24.19 8.76 28.01
CA LYS A 121 25.28 9.68 28.36
C LYS A 121 25.76 10.47 27.14
N GLY A 122 25.40 11.76 27.09
CA GLY A 122 25.84 12.68 26.03
C GLY A 122 24.89 12.82 24.83
N ARG A 123 23.73 12.13 24.79
CA ARG A 123 22.68 12.31 23.78
C ARG A 123 21.31 12.35 24.46
N ASN A 124 20.70 13.51 24.43
CA ASN A 124 19.29 13.66 24.79
C ASN A 124 18.48 13.79 23.48
N SER A 125 18.03 12.67 22.95
CA SER A 125 17.08 12.68 21.85
C SER A 125 15.68 12.58 22.41
N THR A 126 14.78 13.46 21.96
CA THR A 126 13.40 13.51 22.42
C THR A 126 12.47 13.47 21.22
N ALA A 127 11.55 12.51 21.23
CA ALA A 127 10.47 12.43 20.27
C ALA A 127 9.18 12.98 20.89
N ARG A 128 8.38 13.70 20.10
CA ARG A 128 7.02 14.06 20.43
C ARG A 128 6.06 13.07 19.81
N ILE A 129 5.09 12.59 20.58
CA ILE A 129 4.03 11.70 20.12
C ILE A 129 2.73 12.48 20.09
N LEU A 130 2.17 12.63 18.92
CA LEU A 130 0.87 13.25 18.66
C LEU A 130 -0.16 12.15 18.41
N ASN A 131 -1.36 12.31 18.96
CA ASN A 131 -2.46 11.39 18.69
C ASN A 131 -3.64 12.16 18.14
N PHE A 132 -4.34 11.53 17.19
CA PHE A 132 -5.57 12.06 16.61
C PHE A 132 -6.57 10.90 16.47
N HIS A 133 -7.81 11.12 16.82
CA HIS A 133 -8.83 10.11 16.61
C HIS A 133 -9.97 10.64 15.73
N LEU A 134 -10.67 9.73 15.13
CA LEU A 134 -11.79 10.03 14.25
C LEU A 134 -12.98 10.56 15.06
N ALA A 135 -13.38 11.80 14.80
CA ALA A 135 -14.57 12.42 15.37
C ALA A 135 -15.78 12.24 14.47
N ARG A 136 -15.59 12.37 13.16
CA ARG A 136 -16.67 12.25 12.18
C ARG A 136 -16.21 11.49 10.94
N ASN A 137 -17.07 10.56 10.48
CA ASN A 137 -16.86 9.84 9.23
C ASN A 137 -17.16 10.71 8.02
N PRO A 138 -16.53 10.46 6.87
CA PRO A 138 -16.99 10.98 5.60
C PRO A 138 -18.35 10.39 5.23
N GLU A 139 -19.09 11.06 4.35
CA GLU A 139 -20.35 10.51 3.82
C GLU A 139 -20.15 9.22 3.04
N ILE A 140 -19.02 9.12 2.34
CA ILE A 140 -18.64 7.96 1.54
C ILE A 140 -17.17 7.64 1.82
N ALA A 141 -16.90 6.37 2.13
CA ALA A 141 -15.54 5.85 2.28
C ALA A 141 -15.37 4.56 1.48
N PHE A 142 -14.23 4.45 0.82
CA PHE A 142 -13.84 3.25 0.10
C PHE A 142 -12.47 2.77 0.57
N LEU A 143 -12.29 1.46 0.63
CA LEU A 143 -11.05 0.85 1.08
C LEU A 143 -9.84 1.33 0.27
N TRP A 144 -9.97 1.47 -1.04
CA TRP A 144 -8.86 1.92 -1.92
C TRP A 144 -8.45 3.38 -1.68
N ASN A 145 -9.39 4.24 -1.24
CA ASN A 145 -9.08 5.65 -0.94
C ASN A 145 -8.46 5.83 0.44
N MET A 146 -8.50 4.80 1.29
CA MET A 146 -7.96 4.90 2.65
C MET A 146 -6.47 5.20 2.65
N ALA A 147 -5.71 4.65 1.69
CA ALA A 147 -4.29 4.93 1.53
C ALA A 147 -3.99 6.39 1.18
N ASP A 148 -4.88 7.08 0.48
CA ASP A 148 -4.69 8.47 0.07
C ASP A 148 -4.71 9.45 1.25
N ASN A 149 -5.23 9.00 2.41
CA ASN A 149 -5.19 9.77 3.66
C ASN A 149 -3.80 9.84 4.29
N TYR A 150 -2.90 8.93 3.96
CA TYR A 150 -1.56 8.90 4.55
C TYR A 150 -0.43 8.86 3.51
N SER A 151 -0.76 8.59 2.25
CA SER A 151 0.19 8.60 1.14
C SER A 151 -0.50 8.99 -0.15
N ASN A 152 -0.51 10.28 -0.46
CA ASN A 152 -1.16 10.80 -1.66
C ASN A 152 -0.26 10.65 -2.88
N LEU A 153 -0.80 10.05 -3.94
CA LEU A 153 -0.09 9.80 -5.20
C LEU A 153 0.23 11.06 -6.00
N LEU A 154 -0.75 11.95 -6.06
CA LEU A 154 -0.69 13.10 -6.95
C LEU A 154 -0.12 14.33 -6.25
N ASN A 155 -0.23 14.37 -4.92
CA ASN A 155 0.25 15.49 -4.11
C ASN A 155 1.04 14.97 -2.90
N PRO A 156 2.33 14.71 -3.05
CA PRO A 156 3.18 14.22 -1.95
C PRO A 156 3.15 15.09 -0.69
N GLU A 157 2.92 16.39 -0.86
CA GLU A 157 2.77 17.38 0.22
C GLU A 157 1.57 17.11 1.14
N LEU A 158 0.56 16.39 0.64
CA LEU A 158 -0.61 15.97 1.42
C LEU A 158 -0.42 14.58 2.06
N SER A 159 0.80 14.11 2.16
CA SER A 159 1.14 12.85 2.81
C SER A 159 1.68 13.10 4.21
N ILE A 160 1.44 12.18 5.14
CA ILE A 160 1.99 12.28 6.48
C ILE A 160 3.52 12.22 6.39
N SER A 161 4.21 13.27 6.83
CA SER A 161 5.66 13.46 6.65
C SER A 161 6.53 12.68 7.64
N CYS A 162 5.96 12.16 8.73
CA CYS A 162 6.67 11.49 9.82
C CYS A 162 6.29 10.01 9.96
N PRO A 163 7.03 9.21 10.75
CA PRO A 163 6.60 7.88 11.18
C PRO A 163 5.26 7.94 11.92
N PHE A 164 4.37 7.01 11.62
CA PHE A 164 3.05 6.97 12.24
C PHE A 164 2.52 5.54 12.38
N ILE A 165 1.54 5.39 13.28
CA ILE A 165 0.76 4.17 13.46
C ILE A 165 -0.70 4.54 13.26
N LEU A 166 -1.36 3.91 12.31
CA LEU A 166 -2.80 4.01 12.12
C LEU A 166 -3.46 2.75 12.72
N THR A 167 -4.30 2.96 13.70
CA THR A 167 -4.93 1.86 14.46
C THR A 167 -6.43 1.90 14.29
N LEU A 168 -7.01 0.82 13.80
CA LEU A 168 -8.44 0.59 13.82
C LEU A 168 -8.74 -0.52 14.86
N THR A 169 -9.33 -0.13 15.97
CA THR A 169 -9.79 -1.06 17.00
C THR A 169 -11.30 -1.28 16.82
N LEU A 170 -11.72 -2.53 16.76
CA LEU A 170 -13.14 -2.86 16.58
C LEU A 170 -13.59 -3.95 17.53
N VAL A 171 -14.85 -3.87 17.92
CA VAL A 171 -15.54 -4.86 18.76
C VAL A 171 -16.89 -5.18 18.11
N VAL A 172 -17.14 -6.44 17.85
CA VAL A 172 -18.44 -6.91 17.33
C VAL A 172 -19.45 -6.80 18.47
N GLU A 173 -20.54 -6.07 18.24
CA GLU A 173 -21.63 -5.90 19.20
C GLU A 173 -22.48 -7.18 19.29
N ASP A 174 -23.24 -7.31 20.38
CA ASP A 174 -24.24 -8.39 20.49
C ASP A 174 -25.30 -8.22 19.40
N GLN A 175 -25.33 -9.15 18.45
CA GLN A 175 -26.18 -9.05 17.27
C GLN A 175 -27.67 -9.17 17.59
N VAL A 176 -28.03 -9.95 18.61
CA VAL A 176 -29.44 -10.09 19.06
C VAL A 176 -29.93 -8.75 19.61
N LYS A 177 -29.13 -8.15 20.50
CA LYS A 177 -29.45 -6.84 21.08
C LYS A 177 -29.51 -5.76 20.01
N THR A 178 -28.54 -5.76 19.12
CA THR A 178 -28.44 -4.75 18.03
C THR A 178 -29.62 -4.87 17.05
N HIS A 179 -30.01 -6.08 16.69
CA HIS A 179 -31.20 -6.31 15.86
C HIS A 179 -32.48 -5.80 16.54
N SER A 180 -32.62 -6.03 17.86
CA SER A 180 -33.76 -5.52 18.63
C SER A 180 -33.76 -3.98 18.69
N GLU A 181 -32.61 -3.35 18.89
CA GLU A 181 -32.46 -1.87 18.80
C GLU A 181 -32.85 -1.34 17.43
N ALA A 182 -32.38 -1.98 16.35
CA ALA A 182 -32.72 -1.59 14.98
C ALA A 182 -34.23 -1.72 14.70
N ASN A 183 -34.87 -2.78 15.19
CA ASN A 183 -36.31 -2.95 15.09
C ASN A 183 -37.08 -1.82 15.78
N LEU A 184 -36.73 -1.52 17.03
CA LEU A 184 -37.40 -0.46 17.79
C LEU A 184 -37.24 0.91 17.09
N LYS A 185 -36.03 1.20 16.63
CA LYS A 185 -35.72 2.46 15.92
C LYS A 185 -36.48 2.57 14.59
N TYR A 186 -36.50 1.50 13.81
CA TYR A 186 -37.29 1.42 12.57
C TYR A 186 -38.76 1.66 12.82
N MET A 187 -39.37 0.98 13.81
CA MET A 187 -40.81 1.13 14.12
C MET A 187 -41.17 2.57 14.57
N ASP A 188 -40.29 3.22 15.33
CA ASP A 188 -40.50 4.62 15.75
C ASP A 188 -40.43 5.58 14.56
N LEU A 189 -39.42 5.42 13.70
CA LEU A 189 -39.23 6.26 12.52
C LEU A 189 -40.31 6.01 11.46
N GLU A 190 -40.74 4.77 11.26
CA GLU A 190 -41.83 4.43 10.36
C GLU A 190 -43.19 5.03 10.81
N LYS A 191 -43.46 5.04 12.10
CA LYS A 191 -44.65 5.75 12.63
C LYS A 191 -44.52 7.26 12.38
N LYS A 192 -43.37 7.86 12.64
CA LYS A 192 -43.15 9.30 12.43
C LYS A 192 -43.22 9.70 10.95
N SER A 193 -42.76 8.85 10.04
CA SER A 193 -42.75 9.12 8.60
C SER A 193 -44.21 9.16 8.02
N LYS A 194 -45.15 8.46 8.64
CA LYS A 194 -46.56 8.43 8.25
C LYS A 194 -47.37 9.59 8.83
N THR A 195 -46.78 10.48 9.63
CA THR A 195 -47.46 11.61 10.29
C THR A 195 -47.04 12.93 9.67
N SER A 196 -47.77 14.02 10.04
CA SER A 196 -47.38 15.40 9.66
C SER A 196 -45.96 15.79 10.12
N TYR A 197 -45.35 15.00 11.01
CA TYR A 197 -43.94 15.18 11.46
C TYR A 197 -42.96 15.09 10.28
N ALA A 198 -43.18 14.18 9.31
CA ALA A 198 -42.36 14.05 8.11
C ALA A 198 -42.32 15.30 7.23
N LYS A 199 -43.39 16.13 7.25
CA LYS A 199 -43.42 17.41 6.53
C LYS A 199 -42.47 18.44 7.10
N TRP A 200 -42.21 18.37 8.42
CA TRP A 200 -41.29 19.28 9.11
C TRP A 200 -39.86 18.77 9.12
N PHE A 201 -39.69 17.45 9.04
CA PHE A 201 -38.40 16.77 9.10
C PHE A 201 -38.29 15.75 7.94
N PRO A 202 -37.93 16.18 6.71
CA PRO A 202 -37.86 15.32 5.53
C PRO A 202 -36.84 14.17 5.66
N SER A 203 -35.84 14.28 6.55
CA SER A 203 -34.85 13.23 6.81
C SER A 203 -35.44 11.94 7.39
N VAL A 204 -36.62 12.02 8.05
CA VAL A 204 -37.24 10.91 8.75
C VAL A 204 -37.60 9.76 7.79
N GLU A 205 -38.06 10.07 6.58
CA GLU A 205 -38.36 9.04 5.58
C GLU A 205 -37.11 8.29 5.12
N LYS A 206 -36.03 9.04 4.88
CA LYS A 206 -34.72 8.49 4.53
C LYS A 206 -34.17 7.62 5.66
N GLU A 207 -34.20 8.14 6.89
CA GLU A 207 -33.74 7.40 8.07
C GLU A 207 -34.56 6.13 8.30
N ALA A 208 -35.89 6.18 8.14
CA ALA A 208 -36.74 5.01 8.25
C ALA A 208 -36.37 3.91 7.24
N LYS A 209 -36.09 4.29 6.00
CA LYS A 209 -35.65 3.38 4.95
C LYS A 209 -34.30 2.76 5.31
N GLU A 210 -33.31 3.55 5.70
CA GLU A 210 -31.97 3.09 6.07
C GLU A 210 -32.02 2.11 7.26
N TRP A 211 -32.79 2.42 8.31
CA TRP A 211 -32.97 1.54 9.44
C TRP A 211 -33.74 0.25 9.08
N GLY A 212 -34.68 0.32 8.13
CA GLY A 212 -35.40 -0.84 7.59
C GLY A 212 -34.45 -1.79 6.85
N GLU A 213 -33.59 -1.25 6.01
CA GLU A 213 -32.57 -2.01 5.28
C GLU A 213 -31.56 -2.65 6.23
N LEU A 214 -31.04 -1.88 7.20
CA LEU A 214 -30.11 -2.40 8.22
C LEU A 214 -30.75 -3.55 8.99
N ARG A 215 -31.98 -3.38 9.46
CA ARG A 215 -32.75 -4.43 10.16
C ARG A 215 -32.83 -5.72 9.34
N GLN A 216 -33.12 -5.61 8.04
CA GLN A 216 -33.22 -6.76 7.14
C GLN A 216 -31.87 -7.47 6.99
N ARG A 217 -30.77 -6.71 6.79
CA ARG A 217 -29.42 -7.29 6.68
C ARG A 217 -28.95 -7.95 7.96
N LEU A 218 -29.27 -7.36 9.13
CA LEU A 218 -28.99 -7.98 10.43
C LEU A 218 -29.80 -9.25 10.64
N GLY A 219 -31.09 -9.26 10.27
CA GLY A 219 -31.95 -10.42 10.43
C GLY A 219 -31.60 -11.59 9.51
N SER A 220 -31.04 -11.31 8.31
CA SER A 220 -30.53 -12.32 7.39
C SER A 220 -29.10 -12.80 7.68
N GLY A 221 -28.42 -12.20 8.65
CA GLY A 221 -27.02 -12.50 8.94
C GLY A 221 -26.01 -12.03 7.87
N GLN A 222 -26.44 -11.17 6.94
CA GLN A 222 -25.57 -10.63 5.89
C GLN A 222 -24.61 -9.56 6.42
N SER A 223 -24.94 -8.95 7.54
CA SER A 223 -24.11 -7.91 8.15
C SER A 223 -24.17 -7.98 9.69
N SER A 224 -23.24 -7.29 10.32
CA SER A 224 -23.13 -7.15 11.77
C SER A 224 -22.88 -5.69 12.10
N VAL A 225 -23.30 -5.24 13.29
CA VAL A 225 -22.91 -3.93 13.81
C VAL A 225 -21.65 -4.08 14.65
N VAL A 226 -20.70 -3.20 14.43
CA VAL A 226 -19.46 -3.12 15.17
C VAL A 226 -19.30 -1.74 15.81
N SER A 227 -18.75 -1.73 17.00
CA SER A 227 -18.20 -0.53 17.63
C SER A 227 -16.73 -0.41 17.27
N TYR A 228 -16.26 0.78 16.86
CA TYR A 228 -14.89 0.97 16.43
C TYR A 228 -14.31 2.29 16.89
N PHE A 229 -12.98 2.32 16.93
CA PHE A 229 -12.18 3.49 17.24
C PHE A 229 -10.99 3.55 16.31
N LEU A 230 -10.89 4.63 15.52
CA LEU A 230 -9.78 4.89 14.62
C LEU A 230 -8.88 5.96 15.24
N ASN A 231 -7.60 5.63 15.40
CA ASN A 231 -6.60 6.52 15.98
C ASN A 231 -5.34 6.56 15.12
N ILE A 232 -4.74 7.74 15.03
CA ILE A 232 -3.44 7.96 14.39
C ILE A 232 -2.50 8.43 15.47
N THR A 233 -1.37 7.75 15.59
CA THR A 233 -0.25 8.14 16.46
C THR A 233 0.93 8.48 15.59
N ALA A 234 1.40 9.72 15.67
CA ALA A 234 2.51 10.25 14.88
C ALA A 234 3.71 10.52 15.78
N PHE A 235 4.91 10.22 15.26
CA PHE A 235 6.17 10.42 15.96
C PHE A 235 6.99 11.48 15.22
N CYS A 236 7.26 12.59 15.87
CA CYS A 236 8.06 13.68 15.29
C CYS A 236 9.16 14.11 16.26
N LYS A 237 10.10 14.92 15.78
CA LYS A 237 11.09 15.57 16.66
C LYS A 237 10.39 16.48 17.65
N ASP A 238 10.93 16.58 18.86
CA ASP A 238 10.38 17.45 19.92
C ASP A 238 10.70 18.91 19.67
N ASN A 239 10.09 19.45 18.64
CA ASN A 239 10.14 20.84 18.21
C ASN A 239 8.71 21.31 17.90
N ASN A 240 8.38 22.53 18.30
CA ASN A 240 7.02 23.07 18.10
C ASN A 240 6.70 23.30 16.61
N GLU A 241 7.63 23.73 15.81
CA GLU A 241 7.45 23.96 14.38
C GLU A 241 7.15 22.65 13.66
N THR A 242 8.02 21.65 13.83
CA THR A 242 7.81 20.31 13.24
C THR A 242 6.52 19.64 13.72
N ALA A 243 6.19 19.81 15.01
CA ALA A 243 4.94 19.23 15.54
C ALA A 243 3.71 19.87 14.92
N LEU A 244 3.72 21.19 14.71
CA LEU A 244 2.62 21.91 14.06
C LEU A 244 2.46 21.52 12.59
N GLU A 245 3.58 21.37 11.86
CA GLU A 245 3.58 20.90 10.48
C GLU A 245 2.97 19.50 10.39
N VAL A 246 3.43 18.56 11.21
CA VAL A 246 2.91 17.18 11.26
C VAL A 246 1.42 17.15 11.62
N GLU A 247 0.97 17.98 12.57
CA GLU A 247 -0.44 18.09 12.91
C GLU A 247 -1.26 18.57 11.72
N GLN A 248 -0.81 19.63 11.02
CA GLN A 248 -1.48 20.15 9.83
C GLN A 248 -1.50 19.14 8.68
N ASP A 249 -0.41 18.45 8.42
CA ASP A 249 -0.31 17.39 7.41
C ASP A 249 -1.35 16.30 7.66
N ILE A 250 -1.45 15.81 8.89
CA ILE A 250 -2.41 14.77 9.27
C ILE A 250 -3.84 15.26 9.12
N LEU A 251 -4.16 16.43 9.69
CA LEU A 251 -5.52 16.94 9.65
C LEU A 251 -5.98 17.27 8.22
N ASN A 252 -5.12 17.87 7.40
CA ASN A 252 -5.44 18.23 6.02
C ASN A 252 -5.55 17.00 5.12
N SER A 253 -4.66 16.03 5.29
CA SER A 253 -4.67 14.77 4.52
C SER A 253 -5.99 14.00 4.71
N PHE A 254 -6.50 13.94 5.92
CA PHE A 254 -7.76 13.27 6.22
C PHE A 254 -8.99 14.12 5.87
N ARG A 255 -8.94 15.44 6.13
CA ARG A 255 -10.03 16.37 5.82
C ARG A 255 -10.35 16.43 4.32
N LYS A 256 -9.36 16.32 3.47
CA LYS A 256 -9.52 16.25 2.01
C LYS A 256 -10.52 15.17 1.58
N ASN A 257 -10.52 14.03 2.27
CA ASN A 257 -11.42 12.91 2.00
C ASN A 257 -12.65 12.90 2.92
N GLY A 258 -12.95 14.01 3.59
CA GLY A 258 -14.14 14.18 4.42
C GLY A 258 -14.04 13.57 5.83
N PHE A 259 -12.88 13.09 6.25
CA PHE A 259 -12.67 12.64 7.63
C PHE A 259 -12.40 13.83 8.54
N GLU A 260 -13.02 13.86 9.69
CA GLU A 260 -12.75 14.85 10.73
C GLU A 260 -12.01 14.19 11.90
N LEU A 261 -10.76 14.60 12.07
CA LEU A 261 -9.90 14.13 13.16
C LEU A 261 -9.78 15.20 14.23
N ILE A 262 -9.72 14.79 15.49
CA ILE A 262 -9.48 15.68 16.63
C ILE A 262 -8.35 15.16 17.52
N SER A 263 -7.59 16.10 18.08
CA SER A 263 -6.58 15.83 19.08
C SER A 263 -7.23 15.58 20.46
N PRO A 264 -6.85 14.50 21.17
CA PRO A 264 -7.44 14.15 22.46
C PRO A 264 -6.80 14.91 23.62
N ARG A 265 -7.06 16.19 23.80
CA ARG A 265 -6.51 16.97 24.92
C ARG A 265 -6.59 16.21 26.25
N PHE A 266 -5.47 16.16 26.99
CA PHE A 266 -5.27 15.43 28.25
C PHE A 266 -5.36 13.89 28.14
N ASN A 267 -5.77 13.33 26.99
CA ASN A 267 -6.01 11.89 26.79
C ASN A 267 -5.04 11.24 25.79
N HIS A 268 -3.92 11.87 25.50
CA HIS A 268 -2.92 11.33 24.55
C HIS A 268 -2.40 9.95 24.97
N MET A 269 -2.19 9.72 26.26
CA MET A 269 -1.74 8.41 26.76
C MET A 269 -2.78 7.32 26.50
N ARG A 270 -4.06 7.59 26.73
CA ARG A 270 -5.15 6.66 26.43
C ARG A 270 -5.16 6.28 24.93
N ASN A 271 -5.07 7.27 24.07
CA ASN A 271 -5.06 7.04 22.61
C ASN A 271 -3.79 6.29 22.17
N PHE A 272 -2.62 6.64 22.70
CA PHE A 272 -1.37 5.94 22.41
C PHE A 272 -1.44 4.45 22.77
N LEU A 273 -2.04 4.12 23.93
CA LEU A 273 -2.21 2.73 24.36
C LEU A 273 -3.06 1.90 23.40
N THR A 274 -3.93 2.51 22.57
CA THR A 274 -4.69 1.77 21.55
C THR A 274 -3.81 1.19 20.44
N CYS A 275 -2.62 1.75 20.23
CA CYS A 275 -1.67 1.25 19.23
C CYS A 275 -1.01 -0.06 19.68
N LEU A 276 -1.00 -0.33 20.98
CA LEU A 276 -0.35 -1.52 21.52
C LEU A 276 -1.27 -2.74 21.39
N PRO A 277 -0.76 -3.88 20.91
CA PRO A 277 -1.53 -5.09 20.77
C PRO A 277 -2.20 -5.51 22.09
N PHE A 278 -3.41 -6.04 22.02
CA PHE A 278 -4.21 -6.58 23.14
C PHE A 278 -4.71 -5.58 24.18
N MET A 279 -4.27 -4.31 24.17
CA MET A 279 -4.68 -3.32 25.17
C MET A 279 -6.19 -3.03 25.14
N ALA A 280 -6.79 -3.07 23.97
CA ALA A 280 -8.25 -2.91 23.83
C ALA A 280 -9.03 -3.96 24.65
N GLY A 281 -8.58 -5.22 24.63
CA GLY A 281 -9.17 -6.32 25.40
C GLY A 281 -8.91 -6.25 26.91
N LYS A 282 -7.96 -5.44 27.37
CA LYS A 282 -7.66 -5.20 28.78
C LYS A 282 -8.56 -4.13 29.45
N GLY A 283 -9.66 -3.74 28.80
CA GLY A 283 -10.63 -2.78 29.31
C GLY A 283 -10.49 -1.38 28.71
N LEU A 284 -9.46 -1.10 27.94
CA LEU A 284 -9.25 0.20 27.30
C LEU A 284 -10.41 0.57 26.36
N PHE A 285 -10.95 -0.40 25.59
CA PHE A 285 -12.07 -0.15 24.70
C PHE A 285 -13.34 0.28 25.46
N LYS A 286 -13.57 -0.30 26.65
CA LYS A 286 -14.67 0.11 27.51
C LYS A 286 -14.52 1.57 27.95
N GLN A 287 -13.32 1.99 28.34
CA GLN A 287 -13.04 3.39 28.72
C GLN A 287 -13.25 4.35 27.53
N LEU A 288 -12.87 3.95 26.31
CA LEU A 288 -13.13 4.73 25.10
C LEU A 288 -14.63 4.88 24.84
N LYS A 289 -15.41 3.82 25.05
CA LYS A 289 -16.87 3.82 24.90
C LYS A 289 -17.54 4.73 25.94
N GLU A 290 -17.12 4.65 27.20
CA GLU A 290 -17.59 5.52 28.29
C GLU A 290 -17.23 7.00 28.04
N ALA A 291 -16.09 7.27 27.41
CA ALA A 291 -15.67 8.62 27.01
C ALA A 291 -16.41 9.15 25.75
N GLY A 292 -17.28 8.35 25.14
CA GLY A 292 -18.09 8.77 23.98
C GLY A 292 -17.31 8.95 22.67
N VAL A 293 -16.08 8.42 22.59
CA VAL A 293 -15.23 8.56 21.38
C VAL A 293 -15.30 7.36 20.43
N VAL A 294 -16.00 6.30 20.82
CA VAL A 294 -16.24 5.11 20.00
C VAL A 294 -17.44 5.36 19.10
N GLN A 295 -17.30 4.99 17.84
CA GLN A 295 -18.36 5.05 16.85
C GLN A 295 -18.96 3.66 16.60
N ARG A 296 -20.17 3.61 16.04
CA ARG A 296 -20.86 2.38 15.67
C ARG A 296 -21.26 2.45 14.19
N ALA A 297 -20.99 1.38 13.48
CA ALA A 297 -21.42 1.25 12.09
C ALA A 297 -21.59 -0.23 11.72
N GLU A 298 -22.16 -0.45 10.56
CA GLU A 298 -22.24 -1.77 9.93
C GLU A 298 -20.84 -2.27 9.55
N SER A 299 -20.59 -3.57 9.75
CA SER A 299 -19.26 -4.18 9.54
C SER A 299 -18.68 -3.92 8.14
N PHE A 300 -19.54 -3.90 7.11
CA PHE A 300 -19.13 -3.57 5.75
C PHE A 300 -18.58 -2.14 5.65
N ASN A 301 -19.24 -1.17 6.28
CA ASN A 301 -18.79 0.23 6.28
C ASN A 301 -17.46 0.39 7.01
N VAL A 302 -17.28 -0.32 8.13
CA VAL A 302 -16.04 -0.27 8.91
C VAL A 302 -14.89 -0.98 8.18
N ALA A 303 -15.18 -2.01 7.37
CA ALA A 303 -14.18 -2.65 6.53
C ALA A 303 -13.53 -1.66 5.53
N ASN A 304 -14.29 -0.67 5.05
CA ASN A 304 -13.74 0.39 4.20
C ASN A 304 -12.78 1.36 4.91
N LEU A 305 -12.74 1.34 6.24
CA LEU A 305 -11.82 2.15 7.05
C LEU A 305 -10.54 1.39 7.41
N MET A 306 -10.40 0.13 7.00
CA MET A 306 -9.22 -0.67 7.32
C MET A 306 -7.97 -0.14 6.61
N PRO A 307 -6.86 0.06 7.32
CA PRO A 307 -5.60 0.53 6.74
C PRO A 307 -4.83 -0.62 6.08
N LEU A 308 -5.45 -1.33 5.14
CA LEU A 308 -4.89 -2.53 4.50
C LEU A 308 -4.23 -2.24 3.16
N VAL A 309 -4.29 -1.01 2.68
CA VAL A 309 -3.82 -0.67 1.34
C VAL A 309 -2.33 -0.36 1.37
N ALA A 310 -1.59 -1.15 0.61
CA ALA A 310 -0.18 -0.94 0.29
C ALA A 310 0.05 -1.22 -1.19
N ASP A 311 1.16 -0.76 -1.73
CA ASP A 311 1.52 -1.09 -3.10
C ASP A 311 2.04 -2.53 -3.18
N ASN A 312 1.73 -3.19 -4.30
CA ASN A 312 2.24 -4.52 -4.57
C ASN A 312 3.74 -4.43 -4.89
N PRO A 313 4.63 -5.21 -4.25
CA PRO A 313 6.04 -5.27 -4.59
C PRO A 313 6.32 -5.87 -5.97
N LEU A 314 5.31 -6.31 -6.71
CA LEU A 314 5.27 -6.90 -8.04
C LEU A 314 6.01 -8.24 -8.12
N THR A 315 7.34 -8.22 -8.21
CA THR A 315 8.16 -9.43 -8.33
C THR A 315 9.18 -9.51 -7.18
N PRO A 316 9.71 -10.69 -6.85
CA PRO A 316 10.67 -10.85 -5.74
C PRO A 316 12.06 -10.26 -6.03
N ALA A 317 12.39 -10.06 -7.30
CA ALA A 317 13.66 -9.49 -7.77
C ALA A 317 13.45 -8.83 -9.13
N GLY A 318 14.43 -8.07 -9.63
CA GLY A 318 14.39 -7.39 -10.91
C GLY A 318 14.80 -5.92 -10.81
N LEU A 319 14.36 -5.10 -11.73
CA LEU A 319 14.57 -3.64 -11.67
C LEU A 319 13.85 -3.07 -10.45
N LEU A 320 14.61 -2.43 -9.57
CA LEU A 320 14.06 -1.72 -8.43
C LEU A 320 13.50 -0.37 -8.88
N ALA A 321 12.22 -0.14 -8.59
CA ALA A 321 11.54 1.10 -8.91
C ALA A 321 10.70 1.59 -7.73
N PRO A 322 10.57 2.91 -7.51
CA PRO A 322 9.63 3.46 -6.55
C PRO A 322 8.21 3.34 -7.10
N THR A 323 7.28 3.01 -6.21
CA THR A 323 5.85 3.05 -6.52
C THR A 323 5.29 4.44 -6.26
N TYR A 324 4.07 4.64 -6.66
CA TYR A 324 3.34 5.90 -6.40
C TYR A 324 3.18 6.24 -4.91
N ARG A 325 3.18 5.27 -4.02
CA ARG A 325 3.11 5.49 -2.57
C ARG A 325 4.47 5.51 -1.89
N ASN A 326 5.54 5.76 -2.66
CA ASN A 326 6.92 5.80 -2.16
C ASN A 326 7.37 4.49 -1.49
N GLN A 327 6.81 3.36 -1.94
CA GLN A 327 7.31 2.03 -1.62
C GLN A 327 8.25 1.55 -2.73
N LEU A 328 9.01 0.52 -2.47
CA LEU A 328 9.86 -0.11 -3.45
C LEU A 328 9.17 -1.32 -4.06
N ALA A 329 9.23 -1.43 -5.37
CA ALA A 329 8.78 -2.60 -6.11
C ALA A 329 9.88 -3.08 -7.05
N PHE A 330 9.88 -4.37 -7.33
CA PHE A 330 10.76 -4.98 -8.31
C PHE A 330 9.98 -5.31 -9.56
N ILE A 331 10.55 -5.02 -10.72
CA ILE A 331 9.95 -5.29 -12.03
C ILE A 331 10.83 -6.29 -12.75
N ASP A 332 10.34 -7.52 -12.88
CA ASP A 332 10.91 -8.57 -13.71
C ASP A 332 9.84 -9.05 -14.70
N ILE A 333 9.99 -8.66 -15.96
CA ILE A 333 9.04 -9.01 -17.03
C ILE A 333 9.06 -10.50 -17.37
N PHE A 334 10.10 -11.23 -16.98
CA PHE A 334 10.26 -12.67 -17.23
C PHE A 334 9.85 -13.53 -16.04
N PHE A 335 9.38 -12.91 -14.94
CA PHE A 335 8.99 -13.64 -13.75
C PHE A 335 7.76 -14.53 -13.99
N ARG A 336 7.93 -15.84 -13.91
CA ARG A 336 6.88 -16.83 -14.19
C ARG A 336 5.75 -16.87 -13.15
N GLY A 337 6.01 -16.38 -11.93
CA GLY A 337 5.04 -16.41 -10.82
C GLY A 337 3.86 -15.44 -10.97
N MET A 338 3.86 -14.56 -11.98
CA MET A 338 2.74 -13.67 -12.27
C MET A 338 1.64 -14.31 -13.14
N ASN A 339 1.72 -15.60 -13.44
CA ASN A 339 0.81 -16.33 -14.33
C ASN A 339 0.70 -15.73 -15.75
N ASN A 340 1.74 -15.07 -16.23
CA ASN A 340 1.80 -14.53 -17.57
C ASN A 340 1.92 -15.67 -18.58
N THR A 341 1.12 -15.61 -19.64
CA THR A 341 1.20 -16.55 -20.77
C THR A 341 2.23 -16.14 -21.80
N ASN A 342 2.66 -14.88 -21.79
CA ASN A 342 3.70 -14.30 -22.64
C ASN A 342 4.45 -13.22 -21.86
N TYR A 343 5.56 -12.73 -22.44
CA TYR A 343 6.43 -11.72 -21.84
C TYR A 343 6.37 -10.39 -22.58
N ASN A 344 5.26 -10.11 -23.25
CA ASN A 344 5.05 -8.84 -23.93
C ASN A 344 4.67 -7.75 -22.95
N MET A 345 5.24 -6.56 -23.10
CA MET A 345 4.95 -5.39 -22.31
C MET A 345 4.61 -4.20 -23.21
N ALA A 346 3.54 -3.51 -22.90
CA ALA A 346 3.19 -2.25 -23.55
C ALA A 346 3.43 -1.08 -22.60
N VAL A 347 4.14 -0.05 -23.05
CA VAL A 347 4.39 1.19 -22.28
C VAL A 347 3.76 2.35 -23.02
N CYS A 348 2.72 2.92 -22.45
CA CYS A 348 1.98 4.03 -23.03
C CYS A 348 2.18 5.31 -22.20
N GLY A 349 2.19 6.44 -22.89
CA GLY A 349 2.30 7.76 -22.27
C GLY A 349 2.46 8.86 -23.33
N THR A 350 2.15 10.09 -22.94
CA THR A 350 2.36 11.27 -23.80
C THR A 350 3.84 11.53 -24.05
N SER A 351 4.16 12.38 -25.00
CA SER A 351 5.56 12.81 -25.21
C SER A 351 6.08 13.49 -23.94
N GLY A 352 7.31 13.17 -23.55
CA GLY A 352 7.91 13.69 -22.31
C GLY A 352 7.48 13.00 -21.02
N ALA A 353 6.57 12.03 -21.04
CA ALA A 353 6.09 11.32 -19.84
C ALA A 353 7.10 10.34 -19.22
N GLY A 354 8.32 10.21 -19.74
CA GLY A 354 9.36 9.35 -19.18
C GLY A 354 9.36 7.91 -19.69
N LYS A 355 8.68 7.60 -20.81
CA LYS A 355 8.67 6.23 -21.38
C LYS A 355 10.08 5.66 -21.57
N THR A 356 10.94 6.42 -22.26
CA THR A 356 12.33 6.02 -22.50
C THR A 356 13.10 5.87 -21.20
N GLY A 357 12.85 6.77 -20.22
CA GLY A 357 13.46 6.71 -18.87
C GLY A 357 13.08 5.46 -18.07
N LEU A 358 11.93 4.85 -18.35
CA LEU A 358 11.54 3.57 -17.75
C LEU A 358 12.12 2.37 -18.51
N ILE A 359 12.12 2.43 -19.86
CA ILE A 359 12.55 1.30 -20.69
C ILE A 359 14.07 1.10 -20.64
N GLN A 360 14.87 2.18 -20.62
CA GLN A 360 16.33 2.08 -20.55
C GLN A 360 16.83 1.27 -19.34
N PRO A 361 16.41 1.53 -18.09
CA PRO A 361 16.78 0.70 -16.93
C PRO A 361 16.30 -0.76 -17.04
N LEU A 362 15.14 -1.01 -17.69
CA LEU A 362 14.67 -2.38 -17.92
C LEU A 362 15.59 -3.13 -18.89
N ILE A 363 15.97 -2.49 -20.01
CA ILE A 363 16.95 -3.06 -20.95
C ILE A 363 18.27 -3.34 -20.24
N ARG A 364 18.77 -2.39 -19.45
CA ARG A 364 19.98 -2.56 -18.67
C ARG A 364 19.88 -3.74 -17.70
N SER A 365 18.77 -3.88 -17.00
CA SER A 365 18.55 -5.02 -16.09
C SER A 365 18.59 -6.37 -16.80
N VAL A 366 18.10 -6.44 -18.05
CA VAL A 366 18.19 -7.64 -18.90
C VAL A 366 19.63 -7.93 -19.29
N LEU A 367 20.38 -6.91 -19.71
CA LEU A 367 21.80 -7.06 -20.10
C LEU A 367 22.67 -7.45 -18.90
N ASP A 368 22.47 -6.82 -17.74
CA ASP A 368 23.17 -7.14 -16.48
C ASP A 368 22.90 -8.57 -16.01
N SER A 369 21.75 -9.14 -16.40
CA SER A 369 21.40 -10.54 -16.12
C SER A 369 21.98 -11.54 -17.14
N GLY A 370 22.80 -11.08 -18.08
CA GLY A 370 23.39 -11.90 -19.13
C GLY A 370 22.49 -12.15 -20.36
N GLY A 371 21.38 -11.41 -20.45
CA GLY A 371 20.52 -11.41 -21.63
C GLY A 371 21.06 -10.51 -22.75
N PHE A 372 20.34 -10.43 -23.85
CA PHE A 372 20.62 -9.47 -24.91
C PHE A 372 19.37 -8.67 -25.27
N ALA A 373 19.54 -7.50 -25.88
CA ALA A 373 18.46 -6.65 -26.30
C ALA A 373 18.69 -6.16 -27.72
N VAL A 374 17.63 -6.13 -28.52
CA VAL A 374 17.57 -5.48 -29.83
C VAL A 374 16.54 -4.37 -29.74
N VAL A 375 16.95 -3.17 -30.11
CA VAL A 375 16.11 -1.97 -29.99
C VAL A 375 15.90 -1.38 -31.38
N PHE A 376 14.63 -1.18 -31.76
CA PHE A 376 14.25 -0.39 -32.93
C PHE A 376 13.74 0.95 -32.41
N ASP A 377 14.52 2.00 -32.68
CA ASP A 377 14.23 3.36 -32.21
C ASP A 377 14.01 4.33 -33.35
N MET A 378 13.07 5.23 -33.18
CA MET A 378 12.83 6.33 -34.08
C MET A 378 13.27 7.64 -33.43
N GLY A 379 14.57 7.90 -33.36
CA GLY A 379 15.07 9.18 -32.85
C GLY A 379 16.13 9.14 -31.76
N ASP A 380 17.12 8.28 -31.88
CA ASP A 380 18.37 8.26 -31.10
C ASP A 380 18.22 8.18 -29.55
N GLY A 381 17.03 7.95 -29.06
CA GLY A 381 16.76 7.92 -27.62
C GLY A 381 17.52 6.84 -26.85
N TYR A 382 17.95 5.78 -27.52
CA TYR A 382 18.69 4.65 -26.95
C TYR A 382 20.15 4.57 -27.38
N LYS A 383 20.63 5.51 -28.20
CA LYS A 383 22.00 5.53 -28.72
C LYS A 383 23.04 5.53 -27.60
N SER A 384 22.90 6.46 -26.66
CA SER A 384 23.83 6.55 -25.52
C SER A 384 23.82 5.29 -24.65
N LEU A 385 22.66 4.64 -24.48
CA LEU A 385 22.61 3.36 -23.75
C LEU A 385 23.36 2.27 -24.50
N CYS A 386 23.15 2.16 -25.82
CA CYS A 386 23.83 1.20 -26.67
C CYS A 386 25.37 1.36 -26.60
N GLU A 387 25.86 2.57 -26.77
CA GLU A 387 27.28 2.90 -26.72
C GLU A 387 27.89 2.63 -25.35
N ASN A 388 27.22 3.04 -24.27
CA ASN A 388 27.70 2.83 -22.89
C ASN A 388 27.73 1.35 -22.47
N MET A 389 26.85 0.53 -23.04
CA MET A 389 26.81 -0.90 -22.77
C MET A 389 27.68 -1.73 -23.75
N GLY A 390 28.45 -1.08 -24.62
CA GLY A 390 29.31 -1.73 -25.59
C GLY A 390 28.55 -2.41 -26.75
N GLY A 391 27.34 -1.96 -27.03
CA GLY A 391 26.50 -2.46 -28.10
C GLY A 391 26.87 -1.93 -29.48
N VAL A 392 26.22 -2.45 -30.51
CA VAL A 392 26.39 -1.99 -31.91
C VAL A 392 25.20 -1.10 -32.24
N TYR A 393 25.49 0.18 -32.50
CA TYR A 393 24.50 1.14 -32.98
C TYR A 393 24.54 1.16 -34.53
N LEU A 394 23.38 0.94 -35.14
CA LEU A 394 23.19 0.98 -36.58
C LEU A 394 22.31 2.18 -36.94
N ASP A 395 22.89 3.15 -37.60
CA ASP A 395 22.16 4.31 -38.10
C ASP A 395 21.42 3.94 -39.42
N GLY A 396 20.09 4.08 -39.37
CA GLY A 396 19.23 3.72 -40.52
C GLY A 396 19.51 4.53 -41.79
N GLU A 397 20.04 5.75 -41.68
CA GLU A 397 20.37 6.59 -42.85
C GLU A 397 21.66 6.12 -43.51
N THR A 398 22.58 5.58 -42.74
CA THR A 398 23.90 5.12 -43.24
C THR A 398 23.98 3.62 -43.43
N LEU A 399 22.96 2.91 -42.95
CA LEU A 399 22.92 1.45 -42.99
C LEU A 399 22.95 0.94 -44.43
N ARG A 400 23.95 0.14 -44.74
CA ARG A 400 24.04 -0.62 -45.98
C ARG A 400 24.11 -2.08 -45.65
N PHE A 401 23.24 -2.86 -46.22
CA PHE A 401 23.30 -4.31 -46.08
C PHE A 401 23.26 -5.00 -47.44
N ASN A 402 23.92 -6.15 -47.50
CA ASN A 402 23.87 -7.00 -48.65
C ASN A 402 22.85 -8.12 -48.39
N PRO A 403 21.74 -8.18 -49.13
CA PRO A 403 20.72 -9.25 -48.94
C PRO A 403 21.28 -10.66 -49.11
N PHE A 404 22.37 -10.81 -49.83
CA PHE A 404 23.05 -12.08 -50.07
C PHE A 404 24.15 -12.40 -49.02
N ALA A 405 24.39 -11.55 -48.05
CA ALA A 405 25.41 -11.78 -47.03
C ALA A 405 25.08 -13.02 -46.21
N ASN A 406 26.10 -13.83 -45.93
CA ASN A 406 26.02 -15.05 -45.12
C ASN A 406 25.08 -16.14 -45.68
N ILE A 407 24.75 -16.09 -46.98
CA ILE A 407 23.99 -17.14 -47.65
C ILE A 407 24.99 -18.20 -48.10
N THR A 408 24.79 -19.43 -47.69
CA THR A 408 25.57 -20.60 -48.11
C THR A 408 24.81 -21.48 -49.11
N ASP A 409 23.48 -21.41 -49.05
CA ASP A 409 22.57 -22.16 -49.92
C ASP A 409 21.42 -21.22 -50.34
N ILE A 410 21.40 -20.93 -51.65
CA ILE A 410 20.40 -20.03 -52.20
C ILE A 410 19.02 -20.68 -52.30
N ASP A 411 18.94 -22.00 -52.48
CA ASP A 411 17.65 -22.67 -52.64
C ASP A 411 16.84 -22.62 -51.34
N GLN A 412 17.50 -22.61 -50.18
CA GLN A 412 16.85 -22.44 -48.88
C GLN A 412 16.60 -20.97 -48.51
N SER A 413 17.33 -20.04 -49.10
CA SER A 413 17.32 -18.62 -48.72
C SER A 413 16.70 -17.68 -49.76
N ALA A 414 16.41 -18.15 -50.96
CA ALA A 414 15.94 -17.32 -52.07
C ALA A 414 14.61 -16.60 -51.75
N GLU A 415 13.68 -17.26 -51.07
CA GLU A 415 12.42 -16.64 -50.66
C GLU A 415 12.63 -15.48 -49.69
N ARG A 416 13.51 -15.66 -48.70
CA ARG A 416 13.84 -14.59 -47.73
C ARG A 416 14.48 -13.38 -48.42
N VAL A 417 15.37 -13.60 -49.38
CA VAL A 417 16.00 -12.52 -50.16
C VAL A 417 14.96 -11.84 -51.02
N ARG A 418 14.09 -12.62 -51.70
CA ARG A 418 12.96 -12.08 -52.48
C ARG A 418 12.09 -11.17 -51.60
N ASP A 419 11.69 -11.62 -50.41
CA ASP A 419 10.82 -10.85 -49.53
C ASP A 419 11.47 -9.53 -49.09
N GLN A 420 12.75 -9.52 -48.78
CA GLN A 420 13.51 -8.31 -48.49
C GLN A 420 13.55 -7.34 -49.70
N LEU A 421 13.84 -7.86 -50.88
CA LEU A 421 13.87 -7.04 -52.07
C LEU A 421 12.48 -6.57 -52.50
N SER A 422 11.44 -7.35 -52.27
CA SER A 422 10.04 -6.99 -52.49
C SER A 422 9.65 -5.75 -51.66
N VAL A 423 9.99 -5.72 -50.39
CA VAL A 423 9.75 -4.55 -49.51
C VAL A 423 10.56 -3.34 -49.96
N MET A 424 11.77 -3.54 -50.43
CA MET A 424 12.60 -2.44 -50.98
C MET A 424 12.05 -1.90 -52.32
N ALA A 425 11.54 -2.76 -53.19
CA ALA A 425 10.97 -2.37 -54.48
C ALA A 425 9.59 -1.72 -54.34
N SER A 426 8.79 -2.14 -53.36
CA SER A 426 7.45 -1.62 -53.14
C SER A 426 7.17 -1.40 -51.63
N PRO A 427 7.72 -0.32 -51.04
CA PRO A 427 7.58 -0.07 -49.58
C PRO A 427 6.13 0.12 -49.09
N ASN A 428 5.25 0.58 -49.97
CA ASN A 428 3.86 0.93 -49.64
C ASN A 428 2.81 0.00 -50.26
N GLY A 429 3.23 -1.06 -50.94
CA GLY A 429 2.30 -1.93 -51.64
C GLY A 429 2.80 -3.35 -51.73
N ASN A 430 1.88 -4.26 -52.00
CA ASN A 430 2.21 -5.64 -52.29
C ASN A 430 2.56 -5.75 -53.77
N LEU A 431 3.66 -6.40 -54.09
CA LEU A 431 3.90 -6.90 -55.44
C LEU A 431 2.87 -7.99 -55.76
N ASP A 432 2.40 -8.06 -56.98
CA ASP A 432 1.55 -9.16 -57.42
C ASP A 432 2.36 -10.48 -57.51
N GLU A 433 1.68 -11.60 -57.53
CA GLU A 433 2.30 -12.94 -57.57
C GLU A 433 3.24 -13.13 -58.78
N VAL A 434 2.97 -12.45 -59.90
CA VAL A 434 3.80 -12.53 -61.11
C VAL A 434 5.12 -11.83 -60.88
N HIS A 435 5.10 -10.63 -60.32
CA HIS A 435 6.31 -9.86 -60.02
C HIS A 435 7.13 -10.50 -58.91
N GLU A 436 6.48 -11.12 -57.90
CA GLU A 436 7.17 -11.89 -56.87
C GLU A 436 7.88 -13.13 -57.46
N GLY A 437 7.21 -13.83 -58.37
CA GLY A 437 7.81 -14.94 -59.09
C GLY A 437 9.01 -14.56 -59.96
N LEU A 438 8.91 -13.45 -60.66
CA LEU A 438 10.03 -12.89 -61.46
C LEU A 438 11.20 -12.47 -60.56
N LEU A 439 10.90 -11.85 -59.42
CA LEU A 439 11.92 -11.44 -58.48
C LEU A 439 12.65 -12.65 -57.85
N LEU A 440 11.93 -13.71 -57.57
CA LEU A 440 12.52 -14.97 -57.08
C LEU A 440 13.46 -15.60 -58.11
N GLN A 441 13.06 -15.60 -59.40
CA GLN A 441 13.92 -16.08 -60.49
C GLN A 441 15.17 -15.19 -60.63
N ALA A 442 15.02 -13.88 -60.55
CA ALA A 442 16.13 -12.94 -60.62
C ALA A 442 17.12 -13.12 -59.47
N VAL A 443 16.63 -13.37 -58.22
CA VAL A 443 17.45 -13.66 -57.03
C VAL A 443 18.31 -14.90 -57.27
N ARG A 444 17.71 -15.98 -57.77
CA ARG A 444 18.46 -17.23 -58.07
C ARG A 444 19.47 -17.04 -59.18
N ALA A 445 19.09 -16.32 -60.26
CA ALA A 445 20.01 -16.06 -61.37
C ALA A 445 21.19 -15.17 -60.94
N SER A 446 20.95 -14.15 -60.13
CA SER A 446 22.00 -13.26 -59.59
C SER A 446 22.98 -13.95 -58.64
N TRP A 447 22.58 -15.04 -58.01
CA TRP A 447 23.47 -15.84 -57.17
C TRP A 447 24.42 -16.71 -57.99
N LEU A 448 23.98 -17.15 -59.15
CA LEU A 448 24.75 -18.01 -60.04
C LEU A 448 25.72 -17.22 -60.98
N ALA A 449 25.56 -15.90 -61.06
CA ALA A 449 26.40 -15.00 -61.82
C ALA A 449 27.61 -14.50 -61.03
#